data_464fb8e671bc8cb8dc18331e07c15bf8
#
_entry.id   464fb8e671bc8cb8dc18331e07c15bf8
#
_cell.length_a   1.000
_cell.length_b   1.000
_cell.length_c   1.000
_cell.angle_alpha   90.00
_cell.angle_beta   90.00
_cell.angle_gamma   90.00
#
_symmetry.space_group_name_H-M   'P 1'
#
loop_
_entity.id
_entity.type
_entity.pdbx_description
1 polymer ?
#
loop_
_entity_poly.entity_id
_entity_poly.type
_entity_poly.pdbx_seq_one_letter_code
_entity_poly.pdbx_strand_id
1 'polypeptide(L)'
;MAAFILTPIPTPRHDGKDMLIRLAADQKKLRILTGCLLLAALPASWAQIRSADAALPEAPQPAPIPAIALIRANGIAAHPEDADPSGREPQDPPIVAMAPHPEDSIYWISGQANIIFQGRLPFHSAYEGTNSFRNSAEYKTSMVGTLFTAIRRNRSIRYNTDFIFDLESAGGRGLSEALGLAGFTNLDVVRNPNLGSTPYIARYEIHQIFGLTQKTVSQDPGPFALAPSVPVRRIEFRIGKVTLPDFFDVNGPGSDSHLQFMNWTIDNNGAWDYAADTRGYTVGGMAEYDDRAWSVRYGIFAMPTVANGIDMDWAFSRAHGQNGEFELRQSLIRDRKGVTRLLFFANRAHMGTYREAVEDFLNGSDTATYGVTVPTITLHAHFGALKYGFGYNTEQELTPNLRVFGRFGWNEGQHESYAYTEVDQTVLAGADYYGTRWHRPVDKIGLAVVSNAIKRDHQNYLHYGGLGFLLGDGNLNYGRETIVESYYNWHAWRGMFYALDVQHIDNPGYNRDRGAAWVGSVRAHIDF
;
A
#
# COMPACT_ATOMS: atom_id res chain seq x y z
N MET A 1 54.15 -22.95 27.29
CA MET A 1 53.81 -24.39 27.47
C MET A 1 52.69 -24.48 28.45
N ALA A 2 51.45 -24.59 28.03
CA ALA A 2 50.31 -24.97 28.86
C ALA A 2 49.27 -25.60 27.89
N ALA A 3 49.07 -26.91 28.06
CA ALA A 3 48.18 -27.72 27.26
C ALA A 3 46.75 -27.57 27.76
N PHE A 4 45.79 -27.28 26.84
CA PHE A 4 44.36 -27.36 27.10
C PHE A 4 43.87 -28.77 26.75
N ILE A 5 43.33 -29.45 27.74
CA ILE A 5 42.68 -30.75 27.64
C ILE A 5 41.20 -30.51 27.23
N LEU A 6 40.81 -31.06 26.10
CA LEU A 6 39.41 -31.10 25.63
C LEU A 6 38.73 -32.33 26.25
N THR A 7 37.66 -32.10 27.02
CA THR A 7 36.72 -33.15 27.46
C THR A 7 35.59 -33.30 26.46
N PRO A 8 35.12 -34.50 26.11
CA PRO A 8 34.06 -34.72 25.15
C PRO A 8 32.67 -34.53 25.77
N ILE A 9 31.78 -33.88 25.01
CA ILE A 9 30.36 -33.68 25.32
C ILE A 9 29.59 -34.97 25.00
N PRO A 10 28.70 -35.47 25.89
CA PRO A 10 27.89 -36.64 25.61
C PRO A 10 26.75 -36.36 24.66
N THR A 11 26.58 -37.21 23.65
CA THR A 11 25.44 -37.21 22.70
C THR A 11 24.20 -37.83 23.35
N PRO A 12 23.00 -37.22 23.20
CA PRO A 12 21.76 -37.87 23.63
C PRO A 12 21.31 -38.91 22.59
N ARG A 13 20.98 -40.12 23.03
CA ARG A 13 20.30 -41.15 22.25
C ARG A 13 18.86 -40.75 22.05
N HIS A 14 18.44 -40.59 20.79
CA HIS A 14 17.04 -40.42 20.43
C HIS A 14 16.45 -41.78 19.99
N ASP A 15 15.37 -42.18 20.68
CA ASP A 15 14.53 -43.32 20.28
C ASP A 15 13.71 -42.95 19.04
N GLY A 16 13.92 -43.70 17.96
CA GLY A 16 13.33 -43.43 16.63
C GLY A 16 11.82 -43.69 16.50
N LYS A 17 11.12 -44.09 17.54
CA LYS A 17 9.68 -44.38 17.46
C LYS A 17 8.78 -43.18 17.67
N ASP A 18 9.20 -42.16 18.42
CA ASP A 18 8.40 -40.93 18.65
C ASP A 18 8.44 -39.96 17.46
N MET A 19 9.45 -40.05 16.59
CA MET A 19 9.55 -39.22 15.39
C MET A 19 8.59 -39.62 14.29
N LEU A 20 8.28 -40.92 14.17
CA LEU A 20 7.36 -41.44 13.13
C LEU A 20 5.88 -41.12 13.43
N ILE A 21 5.50 -40.99 14.70
CA ILE A 21 4.12 -40.66 15.11
C ILE A 21 3.83 -39.17 14.89
N ARG A 22 4.81 -38.29 15.07
CA ARG A 22 4.68 -36.82 14.80
C ARG A 22 4.64 -36.52 13.31
N LEU A 23 5.39 -37.22 12.47
CA LEU A 23 5.36 -37.07 11.02
C LEU A 23 4.05 -37.53 10.38
N ALA A 24 3.37 -38.52 10.93
CA ALA A 24 2.08 -39.02 10.43
C ALA A 24 0.90 -38.08 10.78
N ALA A 25 1.00 -37.29 11.86
CA ALA A 25 -0.03 -36.31 12.23
C ALA A 25 0.05 -35.03 11.38
N ASP A 26 1.26 -34.62 10.95
CA ASP A 26 1.45 -33.46 10.10
C ASP A 26 1.06 -33.71 8.63
N GLN A 27 1.18 -34.94 8.15
CA GLN A 27 0.74 -35.28 6.78
C GLN A 27 -0.77 -35.23 6.58
N LYS A 28 -1.58 -35.42 7.61
CA LYS A 28 -3.05 -35.27 7.51
C LYS A 28 -3.49 -33.82 7.47
N LYS A 29 -2.81 -32.93 8.18
CA LYS A 29 -3.09 -31.48 8.13
C LYS A 29 -2.63 -30.85 6.81
N LEU A 30 -1.53 -31.33 6.24
CA LEU A 30 -1.02 -30.87 4.94
C LEU A 30 -1.93 -31.25 3.77
N ARG A 31 -2.64 -32.39 3.84
CA ARG A 31 -3.56 -32.85 2.77
C ARG A 31 -4.86 -32.04 2.71
N ILE A 32 -5.29 -31.40 3.79
CA ILE A 32 -6.47 -30.53 3.80
C ILE A 32 -6.12 -29.14 3.24
N LEU A 33 -4.92 -28.62 3.50
CA LEU A 33 -4.47 -27.35 2.90
C LEU A 33 -4.15 -27.47 1.40
N THR A 34 -3.64 -28.62 0.95
CA THR A 34 -3.30 -28.85 -0.47
C THR A 34 -4.55 -29.01 -1.35
N GLY A 35 -5.69 -29.40 -0.78
CA GLY A 35 -6.96 -29.50 -1.50
C GLY A 35 -7.58 -28.16 -1.89
N CYS A 36 -7.30 -27.09 -1.16
CA CYS A 36 -7.80 -25.75 -1.45
C CYS A 36 -6.90 -24.95 -2.43
N LEU A 37 -5.64 -25.34 -2.60
CA LEU A 37 -4.67 -24.68 -3.48
C LEU A 37 -4.57 -25.29 -4.89
N LEU A 38 -5.16 -26.47 -5.12
CA LEU A 38 -5.11 -27.18 -6.41
C LEU A 38 -6.19 -26.75 -7.41
N LEU A 39 -7.06 -25.81 -7.06
CA LEU A 39 -8.05 -25.22 -7.99
C LEU A 39 -7.54 -24.06 -8.83
N ALA A 40 -6.27 -23.64 -8.66
CA ALA A 40 -5.68 -22.51 -9.36
C ALA A 40 -4.66 -22.87 -10.45
N ALA A 41 -4.46 -24.17 -10.76
CA ALA A 41 -3.52 -24.59 -11.78
C ALA A 41 -4.13 -25.63 -12.72
N LEU A 42 -4.89 -25.18 -13.71
CA LEU A 42 -5.23 -25.98 -14.89
C LEU A 42 -4.46 -25.43 -16.10
N PRO A 43 -3.61 -26.25 -16.75
CA PRO A 43 -2.94 -25.83 -17.97
C PRO A 43 -3.93 -25.84 -19.15
N ALA A 44 -3.81 -24.83 -19.99
CA ALA A 44 -4.48 -24.73 -21.27
C ALA A 44 -4.01 -25.83 -22.24
N SER A 45 -4.85 -26.84 -22.45
CA SER A 45 -4.76 -27.78 -23.56
C SER A 45 -6.16 -28.18 -24.01
N TRP A 46 -6.77 -27.34 -24.83
CA TRP A 46 -7.92 -27.74 -25.65
C TRP A 46 -7.68 -27.27 -27.08
N ALA A 47 -7.13 -28.13 -27.87
CA ALA A 47 -7.24 -28.04 -29.32
C ALA A 47 -7.73 -29.39 -29.85
N GLN A 48 -8.79 -29.29 -30.68
CA GLN A 48 -9.32 -30.28 -31.61
C GLN A 48 -10.22 -31.40 -31.05
N ILE A 49 -11.54 -31.15 -31.17
CA ILE A 49 -12.50 -32.17 -31.60
C ILE A 49 -13.40 -31.53 -32.69
N ARG A 50 -13.45 -32.23 -33.82
CA ARG A 50 -14.22 -31.87 -35.01
C ARG A 50 -15.73 -32.14 -34.83
N SER A 51 -16.49 -31.34 -35.55
CA SER A 51 -17.89 -31.38 -35.84
C SER A 51 -18.57 -32.74 -35.96
N ALA A 52 -19.74 -32.88 -35.32
CA ALA A 52 -20.84 -33.67 -35.79
C ALA A 52 -22.12 -32.88 -35.49
N ASP A 53 -22.88 -32.57 -36.56
CA ASP A 53 -24.17 -31.93 -36.51
C ASP A 53 -25.20 -32.80 -35.74
N ALA A 54 -25.71 -32.24 -34.64
CA ALA A 54 -27.01 -32.64 -34.09
C ALA A 54 -27.68 -31.40 -33.51
N ALA A 55 -28.79 -31.01 -34.06
CA ALA A 55 -29.61 -29.90 -33.57
C ALA A 55 -29.97 -30.13 -32.07
N LEU A 56 -29.48 -29.25 -31.23
CA LEU A 56 -29.85 -29.17 -29.84
C LEU A 56 -31.15 -28.36 -29.70
N PRO A 57 -32.06 -28.71 -28.81
CA PRO A 57 -33.29 -27.98 -28.55
C PRO A 57 -32.96 -26.60 -27.98
N GLU A 58 -33.72 -25.58 -28.40
CA GLU A 58 -33.64 -24.19 -27.98
C GLU A 58 -33.63 -24.07 -26.46
N ALA A 59 -32.59 -23.41 -25.92
CA ALA A 59 -32.50 -23.13 -24.51
C ALA A 59 -33.61 -22.17 -24.07
N PRO A 60 -34.25 -22.37 -22.92
CA PRO A 60 -35.28 -21.47 -22.41
C PRO A 60 -34.66 -20.07 -22.20
N GLN A 61 -35.33 -19.06 -22.71
CA GLN A 61 -34.93 -17.66 -22.53
C GLN A 61 -34.86 -17.35 -21.03
N PRO A 62 -33.81 -16.67 -20.54
CA PRO A 62 -33.74 -16.23 -19.17
C PRO A 62 -34.89 -15.26 -18.88
N ALA A 63 -35.61 -15.51 -17.79
CA ALA A 63 -36.65 -14.62 -17.31
C ALA A 63 -36.07 -13.21 -17.10
N PRO A 64 -36.81 -12.14 -17.40
CA PRO A 64 -36.32 -10.78 -17.21
C PRO A 64 -36.01 -10.56 -15.72
N ILE A 65 -34.78 -10.17 -15.43
CA ILE A 65 -34.35 -9.75 -14.10
C ILE A 65 -35.22 -8.54 -13.75
N PRO A 66 -35.94 -8.55 -12.60
CA PRO A 66 -36.76 -7.40 -12.23
C PRO A 66 -35.86 -6.18 -12.04
N ALA A 67 -36.25 -5.08 -12.73
CA ALA A 67 -35.56 -3.79 -12.74
C ALA A 67 -35.63 -3.02 -11.39
N ILE A 68 -35.60 -3.72 -10.26
CA ILE A 68 -35.79 -3.13 -8.93
C ILE A 68 -34.46 -2.68 -8.28
N ALA A 69 -33.33 -3.17 -8.73
CA ALA A 69 -32.04 -2.82 -8.16
C ALA A 69 -31.42 -1.52 -8.70
N LEU A 70 -31.95 -0.97 -9.80
CA LEU A 70 -31.42 0.24 -10.45
C LEU A 70 -32.17 1.54 -10.13
N ILE A 71 -33.30 1.49 -9.38
CA ILE A 71 -34.15 2.66 -9.11
C ILE A 71 -33.81 3.39 -7.80
N ARG A 72 -32.90 2.86 -6.99
CA ARG A 72 -32.51 3.55 -5.74
C ARG A 72 -31.34 4.53 -5.87
N ALA A 73 -30.78 4.70 -7.04
CA ALA A 73 -29.76 5.72 -7.28
C ALA A 73 -30.35 7.08 -7.75
N ASN A 74 -31.66 7.18 -8.07
CA ASN A 74 -32.26 8.42 -8.50
C ASN A 74 -33.50 8.75 -7.67
N GLY A 75 -33.34 9.68 -6.77
CA GLY A 75 -34.38 10.61 -6.39
C GLY A 75 -35.33 10.20 -5.28
N ILE A 76 -34.88 10.32 -4.06
CA ILE A 76 -35.64 11.12 -3.08
C ILE A 76 -34.69 12.25 -2.69
N ALA A 77 -35.06 13.49 -2.97
CA ALA A 77 -34.41 14.64 -2.41
C ALA A 77 -34.54 14.49 -0.87
N ALA A 78 -33.48 13.98 -0.24
CA ALA A 78 -33.40 13.91 1.19
C ALA A 78 -33.56 15.34 1.72
N HIS A 79 -34.48 15.54 2.65
CA HIS A 79 -34.57 16.78 3.39
C HIS A 79 -33.16 17.16 3.87
N PRO A 80 -32.80 18.46 3.94
CA PRO A 80 -31.48 18.90 4.42
C PRO A 80 -31.12 18.37 5.81
N GLU A 81 -32.08 17.87 6.58
CA GLU A 81 -31.90 17.24 7.88
C GLU A 81 -31.51 15.75 7.79
N ASP A 82 -31.74 15.09 6.65
CA ASP A 82 -31.41 13.66 6.40
C ASP A 82 -30.11 13.45 5.64
N ALA A 83 -29.45 14.52 5.20
CA ALA A 83 -28.12 14.43 4.64
C ALA A 83 -27.19 13.82 5.69
N ASP A 84 -26.53 12.71 5.36
CA ASP A 84 -25.52 12.09 6.21
C ASP A 84 -24.49 13.15 6.62
N PRO A 85 -24.49 13.56 7.87
CA PRO A 85 -23.63 14.64 8.30
C PRO A 85 -22.20 14.19 8.56
N SER A 86 -21.89 12.90 8.44
CA SER A 86 -20.55 12.39 8.69
C SER A 86 -19.59 12.79 7.57
N GLY A 87 -20.12 13.36 6.45
CA GLY A 87 -19.29 13.85 5.34
C GLY A 87 -18.22 12.85 4.93
N ARG A 88 -18.53 11.54 5.02
CA ARG A 88 -17.62 10.51 4.55
C ARG A 88 -17.22 10.83 3.13
N GLU A 89 -15.99 10.51 2.82
CA GLU A 89 -15.39 10.62 1.51
C GLU A 89 -16.37 10.26 0.41
N PRO A 90 -16.27 10.86 -0.79
CA PRO A 90 -16.93 10.34 -1.96
C PRO A 90 -16.58 8.85 -2.05
N GLN A 91 -17.50 7.99 -1.63
CA GLN A 91 -17.25 6.56 -1.66
C GLN A 91 -17.31 6.11 -3.11
N ASP A 92 -16.31 5.34 -3.50
CA ASP A 92 -16.39 4.57 -4.73
C ASP A 92 -17.68 3.72 -4.70
N PRO A 93 -18.29 3.45 -5.86
CA PRO A 93 -19.36 2.48 -5.93
C PRO A 93 -18.91 1.20 -5.25
N PRO A 94 -19.78 0.51 -4.49
CA PRO A 94 -19.39 -0.68 -3.77
C PRO A 94 -18.70 -1.67 -4.73
N ILE A 95 -17.54 -2.18 -4.31
CA ILE A 95 -16.82 -3.23 -5.03
C ILE A 95 -17.76 -4.42 -5.14
N VAL A 96 -18.02 -4.85 -6.37
CA VAL A 96 -18.90 -5.99 -6.60
C VAL A 96 -18.08 -7.26 -6.47
N ALA A 97 -17.91 -7.74 -5.26
CA ALA A 97 -17.20 -8.99 -4.98
C ALA A 97 -17.87 -10.19 -5.67
N MET A 98 -17.10 -11.26 -5.94
CA MET A 98 -17.62 -12.50 -6.51
C MET A 98 -18.68 -13.16 -5.62
N ALA A 99 -18.48 -13.11 -4.32
CA ALA A 99 -19.42 -13.61 -3.31
C ALA A 99 -19.97 -12.43 -2.49
N PRO A 100 -21.30 -12.25 -2.40
CA PRO A 100 -21.88 -11.20 -1.58
C PRO A 100 -21.66 -11.51 -0.10
N HIS A 101 -21.31 -10.48 0.67
CA HIS A 101 -21.21 -10.58 2.13
C HIS A 101 -22.52 -10.16 2.78
N PRO A 102 -22.98 -10.87 3.83
CA PRO A 102 -24.16 -10.46 4.59
C PRO A 102 -23.93 -9.12 5.30
N GLU A 103 -24.86 -8.18 5.20
CA GLU A 103 -24.76 -6.84 5.77
C GLU A 103 -24.58 -6.81 7.30
N ASP A 104 -25.09 -7.80 8.02
CA ASP A 104 -24.98 -7.87 9.49
C ASP A 104 -24.36 -9.21 9.95
N SER A 105 -23.19 -9.54 9.43
CA SER A 105 -22.44 -10.72 9.84
C SER A 105 -21.59 -10.43 11.09
N ILE A 106 -21.42 -11.47 11.92
CA ILE A 106 -20.45 -11.45 13.04
C ILE A 106 -19.05 -11.86 12.59
N TYR A 107 -18.89 -12.34 11.36
CA TYR A 107 -17.60 -12.70 10.80
C TYR A 107 -17.50 -12.18 9.37
N TRP A 108 -16.28 -11.95 8.96
CA TRP A 108 -15.91 -11.59 7.60
C TRP A 108 -14.88 -12.58 7.08
N ILE A 109 -15.07 -13.07 5.88
CA ILE A 109 -14.08 -13.85 5.15
C ILE A 109 -14.18 -13.40 3.70
N SER A 110 -13.12 -12.82 3.19
CA SER A 110 -12.98 -12.43 1.79
C SER A 110 -11.54 -12.58 1.36
N GLY A 111 -11.29 -12.42 0.09
CA GLY A 111 -9.92 -12.41 -0.41
C GLY A 111 -9.81 -11.57 -1.66
N GLN A 112 -8.58 -11.21 -1.97
CA GLN A 112 -8.22 -10.55 -3.22
C GLN A 112 -7.01 -11.19 -3.85
N ALA A 113 -6.91 -11.08 -5.16
CA ALA A 113 -5.71 -11.41 -5.92
C ALA A 113 -5.47 -10.31 -6.94
N ASN A 114 -4.24 -9.78 -6.96
CA ASN A 114 -3.82 -8.75 -7.89
C ASN A 114 -2.58 -9.22 -8.64
N ILE A 115 -2.60 -9.13 -9.96
CA ILE A 115 -1.49 -9.51 -10.84
C ILE A 115 -1.21 -8.34 -11.76
N ILE A 116 0.02 -7.83 -11.75
CA ILE A 116 0.43 -6.69 -12.54
C ILE A 116 1.61 -7.10 -13.44
N PHE A 117 1.40 -7.03 -14.75
CA PHE A 117 2.46 -7.10 -15.74
C PHE A 117 2.85 -5.68 -16.13
N GLN A 118 4.15 -5.35 -16.03
CA GLN A 118 4.72 -4.07 -16.46
C GLN A 118 5.80 -4.28 -17.49
N GLY A 119 5.82 -3.41 -18.49
CA GLY A 119 6.86 -3.38 -19.51
C GLY A 119 7.35 -1.96 -19.78
N ARG A 120 8.63 -1.85 -20.12
CA ARG A 120 9.29 -0.59 -20.43
C ARG A 120 10.19 -0.74 -21.66
N LEU A 121 10.11 0.25 -22.54
CA LEU A 121 11.04 0.39 -23.66
C LEU A 121 12.37 1.00 -23.20
N PRO A 122 13.46 0.84 -23.98
CA PRO A 122 14.72 1.51 -23.67
C PRO A 122 14.54 3.03 -23.61
N PHE A 123 15.32 3.69 -22.77
CA PHE A 123 15.38 5.15 -22.68
C PHE A 123 16.84 5.61 -22.61
N HIS A 124 17.07 6.90 -22.83
CA HIS A 124 18.42 7.46 -22.77
C HIS A 124 18.96 7.48 -21.34
N SER A 125 20.19 7.02 -21.15
CA SER A 125 20.95 7.14 -19.90
C SER A 125 22.41 7.28 -20.20
N ALA A 126 23.06 8.30 -19.66
CA ALA A 126 24.49 8.53 -19.84
C ALA A 126 25.34 7.53 -19.02
N TYR A 127 24.83 7.06 -17.89
CA TYR A 127 25.48 6.11 -16.98
C TYR A 127 24.44 5.40 -16.11
N GLU A 128 24.86 4.31 -15.46
CA GLU A 128 24.07 3.54 -14.50
C GLU A 128 24.92 3.17 -13.29
N GLY A 129 24.37 3.35 -12.10
CA GLY A 129 24.91 2.90 -10.82
C GLY A 129 24.17 1.70 -10.26
N THR A 130 24.50 1.34 -9.04
CA THR A 130 23.98 0.15 -8.36
C THR A 130 22.45 0.18 -8.21
N ASN A 131 21.91 1.33 -7.82
CA ASN A 131 20.47 1.52 -7.60
C ASN A 131 19.84 2.33 -8.74
N SER A 132 20.22 2.08 -9.99
CA SER A 132 19.61 2.75 -11.15
C SER A 132 18.37 2.03 -11.66
N PHE A 133 17.40 2.83 -12.11
CA PHE A 133 16.35 2.34 -13.01
C PHE A 133 17.00 2.05 -14.36
N ARG A 134 17.23 0.79 -14.73
CA ARG A 134 18.04 0.38 -15.88
C ARG A 134 17.49 0.93 -17.19
N ASN A 135 18.34 1.29 -18.14
CA ASN A 135 17.91 1.90 -19.40
C ASN A 135 17.50 0.92 -20.49
N SER A 136 17.84 -0.37 -20.36
CA SER A 136 17.49 -1.44 -21.33
C SER A 136 15.99 -1.78 -21.25
N ALA A 137 15.41 -2.30 -22.34
CA ALA A 137 14.04 -2.83 -22.32
C ALA A 137 13.88 -3.89 -21.23
N GLU A 138 12.79 -3.82 -20.50
CA GLU A 138 12.54 -4.71 -19.37
C GLU A 138 11.05 -4.98 -19.22
N TYR A 139 10.69 -6.18 -18.76
CA TYR A 139 9.35 -6.52 -18.31
C TYR A 139 9.39 -7.33 -17.01
N LYS A 140 8.42 -7.14 -16.15
CA LYS A 140 8.28 -7.85 -14.87
C LYS A 140 6.82 -8.12 -14.57
N THR A 141 6.59 -9.11 -13.73
CA THR A 141 5.27 -9.42 -13.19
C THR A 141 5.36 -9.48 -11.67
N SER A 142 4.44 -8.81 -11.00
CA SER A 142 4.20 -8.91 -9.57
C SER A 142 2.83 -9.51 -9.31
N MET A 143 2.66 -10.10 -8.12
CA MET A 143 1.39 -10.64 -7.67
C MET A 143 1.27 -10.46 -6.15
N VAL A 144 0.07 -10.10 -5.73
CA VAL A 144 -0.34 -10.07 -4.31
C VAL A 144 -1.64 -10.83 -4.17
N GLY A 145 -1.74 -11.66 -3.14
CA GLY A 145 -2.97 -12.32 -2.74
C GLY A 145 -3.17 -12.16 -1.25
N THR A 146 -4.33 -11.67 -0.83
CA THR A 146 -4.67 -11.44 0.58
C THR A 146 -5.94 -12.20 0.94
N LEU A 147 -5.90 -12.92 2.05
CA LEU A 147 -7.08 -13.49 2.71
C LEU A 147 -7.41 -12.62 3.91
N PHE A 148 -8.55 -11.96 3.86
CA PHE A 148 -9.09 -11.13 4.93
C PHE A 148 -10.00 -11.94 5.83
N THR A 149 -9.78 -11.90 7.13
CA THR A 149 -10.67 -12.52 8.12
C THR A 149 -10.90 -11.59 9.29
N ALA A 150 -12.16 -11.48 9.74
CA ALA A 150 -12.49 -10.72 10.93
C ALA A 150 -13.65 -11.34 11.69
N ILE A 151 -13.69 -11.10 13.01
CA ILE A 151 -14.77 -11.54 13.90
C ILE A 151 -15.20 -10.37 14.77
N ARG A 152 -16.50 -10.10 14.79
CA ARG A 152 -17.12 -9.09 15.62
C ARG A 152 -17.66 -9.72 16.89
N ARG A 153 -17.12 -9.33 18.03
CA ARG A 153 -17.52 -9.87 19.34
C ARG A 153 -18.78 -9.21 19.89
N ASN A 154 -18.98 -7.92 19.64
CA ASN A 154 -19.99 -7.12 20.30
C ASN A 154 -20.78 -6.29 19.29
N ARG A 155 -22.10 -6.31 19.37
CA ARG A 155 -23.03 -5.59 18.48
C ARG A 155 -23.68 -4.38 19.13
N SER A 156 -23.14 -3.88 20.24
CA SER A 156 -23.70 -2.72 20.91
C SER A 156 -23.30 -1.42 20.18
N ILE A 157 -24.23 -0.50 20.04
CA ILE A 157 -23.95 0.86 19.55
C ILE A 157 -22.87 1.55 20.40
N ARG A 158 -22.83 1.26 21.72
CA ARG A 158 -21.85 1.88 22.62
C ARG A 158 -20.47 1.18 22.60
N TYR A 159 -20.45 -0.10 22.31
CA TYR A 159 -19.23 -0.91 22.36
C TYR A 159 -19.24 -1.87 21.17
N ASN A 160 -18.35 -1.67 20.24
CA ASN A 160 -18.12 -2.61 19.15
C ASN A 160 -16.66 -3.03 19.17
N THR A 161 -16.41 -4.34 19.07
CA THR A 161 -15.05 -4.90 19.05
C THR A 161 -14.95 -5.85 17.89
N ASP A 162 -14.04 -5.55 16.97
CA ASP A 162 -13.67 -6.42 15.86
C ASP A 162 -12.24 -6.94 16.08
N PHE A 163 -12.02 -8.23 15.82
CA PHE A 163 -10.71 -8.87 15.74
C PHE A 163 -10.44 -9.16 14.28
N ILE A 164 -9.37 -8.62 13.76
CA ILE A 164 -8.98 -8.69 12.36
C ILE A 164 -7.70 -9.52 12.25
N PHE A 165 -7.65 -10.41 11.25
CA PHE A 165 -6.49 -11.24 10.99
C PHE A 165 -6.38 -11.52 9.50
N ASP A 166 -5.30 -11.05 8.86
CA ASP A 166 -5.08 -11.18 7.44
C ASP A 166 -3.81 -11.94 7.12
N LEU A 167 -3.92 -12.86 6.17
CA LEU A 167 -2.81 -13.56 5.57
C LEU A 167 -2.56 -13.01 4.16
N GLU A 168 -1.31 -12.74 3.85
CA GLU A 168 -0.91 -12.21 2.55
C GLU A 168 0.28 -12.97 1.97
N SER A 169 0.29 -13.06 0.66
CA SER A 169 1.42 -13.55 -0.14
C SER A 169 1.72 -12.54 -1.22
N ALA A 170 2.90 -11.95 -1.19
CA ALA A 170 3.39 -11.05 -2.22
C ALA A 170 4.56 -11.70 -2.95
N GLY A 171 4.54 -11.67 -4.28
CA GLY A 171 5.56 -12.34 -5.10
C GLY A 171 5.82 -11.62 -6.42
N GLY A 172 6.74 -12.19 -7.20
CA GLY A 172 7.19 -11.59 -8.44
C GLY A 172 8.27 -10.53 -8.23
N ARG A 173 8.41 -9.62 -9.18
CA ARG A 173 9.46 -8.60 -9.19
C ARG A 173 8.98 -7.30 -9.81
N GLY A 174 9.57 -6.17 -9.41
CA GLY A 174 9.39 -4.87 -10.05
C GLY A 174 10.40 -4.60 -11.16
N LEU A 175 10.09 -3.62 -12.00
CA LEU A 175 11.03 -3.11 -12.99
C LEU A 175 12.31 -2.67 -12.28
N SER A 176 13.46 -2.97 -12.88
CA SER A 176 14.80 -2.77 -12.29
C SER A 176 14.93 -3.25 -10.85
N GLU A 177 14.06 -4.21 -10.48
CA GLU A 177 13.93 -4.85 -9.17
C GLU A 177 13.62 -3.86 -8.03
N ALA A 178 12.72 -2.91 -8.34
CA ALA A 178 12.24 -1.86 -7.46
C ALA A 178 13.33 -0.88 -6.99
N LEU A 179 14.17 -0.44 -7.92
CA LEU A 179 15.24 0.53 -7.69
C LEU A 179 15.25 1.66 -8.72
N GLY A 180 15.83 2.79 -8.33
CA GLY A 180 16.18 3.88 -9.22
C GLY A 180 15.07 4.86 -9.56
N LEU A 181 13.95 4.83 -8.83
CA LEU A 181 12.86 5.80 -8.92
C LEU A 181 12.47 6.27 -7.53
N ALA A 182 12.11 7.53 -7.41
CA ALA A 182 11.52 8.09 -6.20
C ALA A 182 10.06 7.64 -6.04
N GLY A 183 9.27 7.75 -7.11
CA GLY A 183 7.92 7.21 -7.19
C GLY A 183 7.90 5.89 -7.96
N PHE A 184 8.03 4.77 -7.27
CA PHE A 184 8.07 3.47 -7.92
C PHE A 184 6.74 3.14 -8.63
N THR A 185 6.81 2.43 -9.76
CA THR A 185 5.71 2.29 -10.73
C THR A 185 4.60 1.33 -10.33
N ASN A 186 4.77 0.59 -9.23
CA ASN A 186 3.85 -0.46 -8.82
C ASN A 186 3.95 -0.70 -7.31
N LEU A 187 2.87 -0.44 -6.58
CA LEU A 187 2.83 -0.54 -5.11
C LEU A 187 2.91 -1.98 -4.60
N ASP A 188 2.48 -2.97 -5.39
CA ASP A 188 2.50 -4.40 -5.01
C ASP A 188 3.91 -5.00 -4.99
N VAL A 189 4.93 -4.23 -5.35
CA VAL A 189 6.31 -4.72 -5.39
C VAL A 189 6.97 -4.53 -4.04
N VAL A 190 7.36 -5.64 -3.40
CA VAL A 190 8.22 -5.62 -2.23
C VAL A 190 9.64 -5.27 -2.65
N ARG A 191 10.23 -4.23 -2.04
CA ARG A 191 11.58 -3.76 -2.35
C ARG A 191 12.66 -4.85 -2.15
N ASN A 192 12.45 -5.77 -1.22
CA ASN A 192 13.38 -6.86 -0.96
C ASN A 192 12.97 -8.14 -1.71
N PRO A 193 13.52 -8.41 -2.89
CA PRO A 193 13.13 -9.55 -3.72
C PRO A 193 13.51 -10.91 -3.12
N ASN A 194 14.34 -10.94 -2.06
CA ASN A 194 14.77 -12.17 -1.41
C ASN A 194 13.76 -12.74 -0.42
N LEU A 195 12.70 -11.99 -0.08
CA LEU A 195 11.68 -12.44 0.87
C LEU A 195 10.80 -13.57 0.33
N GLY A 196 10.75 -13.75 -0.99
CA GLY A 196 9.94 -14.78 -1.62
C GLY A 196 8.43 -14.59 -1.41
N SER A 197 7.64 -15.48 -2.03
CA SER A 197 6.16 -15.45 -1.99
C SER A 197 5.56 -16.32 -0.87
N THR A 198 6.32 -16.66 0.16
CA THR A 198 5.78 -17.42 1.30
C THR A 198 4.72 -16.60 2.02
N PRO A 199 3.52 -17.15 2.27
CA PRO A 199 2.48 -16.44 3.00
C PRO A 199 2.93 -15.98 4.38
N TYR A 200 2.53 -14.78 4.76
CA TYR A 200 2.85 -14.15 6.05
C TYR A 200 1.61 -13.51 6.67
N ILE A 201 1.67 -13.26 7.97
CA ILE A 201 0.64 -12.50 8.67
C ILE A 201 0.83 -11.03 8.32
N ALA A 202 -0.08 -10.48 7.53
CA ALA A 202 -0.11 -9.08 7.14
C ALA A 202 -0.67 -8.22 8.27
N ARG A 203 -1.85 -8.56 8.79
CA ARG A 203 -2.49 -7.85 9.89
C ARG A 203 -2.93 -8.81 10.98
N TYR A 204 -2.84 -8.37 12.22
CA TYR A 204 -3.58 -8.86 13.36
C TYR A 204 -3.90 -7.65 14.24
N GLU A 205 -5.18 -7.37 14.43
CA GLU A 205 -5.61 -6.09 14.97
C GLU A 205 -6.84 -6.29 15.86
N ILE A 206 -6.90 -5.50 16.93
CA ILE A 206 -8.11 -5.27 17.72
C ILE A 206 -8.60 -3.88 17.37
N HIS A 207 -9.78 -3.79 16.78
CA HIS A 207 -10.49 -2.54 16.53
C HIS A 207 -11.62 -2.40 17.55
N GLN A 208 -11.56 -1.34 18.37
CA GLN A 208 -12.52 -1.06 19.43
C GLN A 208 -13.17 0.28 19.24
N ILE A 209 -14.52 0.31 19.17
CA ILE A 209 -15.31 1.54 19.10
C ILE A 209 -16.01 1.78 20.43
N PHE A 210 -15.92 3.02 20.94
CA PHE A 210 -16.68 3.54 22.07
C PHE A 210 -17.62 4.64 21.58
N GLY A 211 -18.93 4.37 21.55
CA GLY A 211 -19.96 5.32 21.14
C GLY A 211 -20.24 6.37 22.22
N LEU A 212 -20.14 7.64 21.85
CA LEU A 212 -20.43 8.78 22.72
C LEU A 212 -21.84 9.31 22.52
N THR A 213 -22.54 8.90 21.46
CA THR A 213 -23.93 9.25 21.17
C THR A 213 -24.75 8.03 20.79
N GLN A 214 -26.08 8.15 20.86
CA GLN A 214 -27.02 7.12 20.37
C GLN A 214 -27.33 7.28 18.87
N LYS A 215 -27.11 8.46 18.30
CA LYS A 215 -27.32 8.73 16.89
C LYS A 215 -26.21 8.01 16.11
N THR A 216 -26.62 7.24 15.11
CA THR A 216 -25.71 6.45 14.26
C THR A 216 -25.66 6.99 12.83
N VAL A 217 -24.63 6.62 12.14
CA VAL A 217 -24.44 6.77 10.70
C VAL A 217 -24.21 5.39 10.09
N SER A 218 -24.80 5.15 8.92
CA SER A 218 -24.56 3.92 8.16
C SER A 218 -23.13 3.90 7.61
N GLN A 219 -22.54 2.73 7.59
CA GLN A 219 -21.28 2.45 6.87
C GLN A 219 -21.39 1.10 6.18
N ASP A 220 -20.63 0.93 5.09
CA ASP A 220 -20.55 -0.34 4.43
C ASP A 220 -19.63 -1.27 5.23
N PRO A 221 -20.09 -2.46 5.63
CA PRO A 221 -19.23 -3.44 6.28
C PRO A 221 -18.05 -3.84 5.37
N GLY A 222 -16.90 -4.02 5.99
CA GLY A 222 -15.69 -4.41 5.28
C GLY A 222 -14.74 -5.21 6.19
N PRO A 223 -13.63 -5.71 5.65
CA PRO A 223 -12.70 -6.55 6.41
C PRO A 223 -12.10 -5.84 7.63
N PHE A 224 -12.02 -4.50 7.63
CA PHE A 224 -11.43 -3.71 8.70
C PHE A 224 -12.48 -3.09 9.66
N ALA A 225 -13.76 -3.22 9.33
CA ALA A 225 -14.87 -2.72 10.16
C ALA A 225 -16.17 -3.45 9.81
N LEU A 226 -16.62 -4.35 10.69
CA LEU A 226 -17.78 -5.21 10.41
C LEU A 226 -19.12 -4.54 10.74
N ALA A 227 -19.12 -3.41 11.43
CA ALA A 227 -20.36 -2.76 11.86
C ALA A 227 -21.06 -2.09 10.67
N PRO A 228 -22.35 -2.40 10.37
CA PRO A 228 -23.09 -1.73 9.31
C PRO A 228 -23.50 -0.27 9.68
N SER A 229 -23.34 0.08 10.94
CA SER A 229 -23.57 1.44 11.43
C SER A 229 -22.71 1.72 12.66
N VAL A 230 -22.28 2.97 12.81
CA VAL A 230 -21.45 3.42 13.92
C VAL A 230 -22.03 4.69 14.54
N PRO A 231 -21.74 4.99 15.83
CA PRO A 231 -22.14 6.26 16.45
C PRO A 231 -21.54 7.46 15.71
N VAL A 232 -22.32 8.52 15.54
CA VAL A 232 -21.86 9.79 14.91
C VAL A 232 -20.67 10.40 15.65
N ARG A 233 -20.70 10.33 17.01
CA ARG A 233 -19.55 10.69 17.85
C ARG A 233 -19.03 9.45 18.52
N ARG A 234 -17.74 9.18 18.36
CA ARG A 234 -17.11 7.99 18.89
C ARG A 234 -15.61 8.18 19.13
N ILE A 235 -15.06 7.31 19.92
CA ILE A 235 -13.61 7.11 20.01
C ILE A 235 -13.32 5.71 19.50
N GLU A 236 -12.37 5.61 18.60
CA GLU A 236 -11.89 4.34 18.07
C GLU A 236 -10.45 4.09 18.51
N PHE A 237 -10.15 2.84 18.82
CA PHE A 237 -8.80 2.38 19.10
C PHE A 237 -8.47 1.22 18.18
N ARG A 238 -7.26 1.23 17.64
CA ARG A 238 -6.69 0.13 16.89
C ARG A 238 -5.33 -0.22 17.45
N ILE A 239 -5.12 -1.51 17.73
CA ILE A 239 -3.87 -1.99 18.34
C ILE A 239 -3.51 -3.32 17.71
N GLY A 240 -2.27 -3.44 17.20
CA GLY A 240 -1.78 -4.67 16.59
C GLY A 240 -0.77 -4.43 15.49
N LYS A 241 -0.73 -5.36 14.54
CA LYS A 241 0.03 -5.22 13.30
C LYS A 241 -0.89 -4.66 12.22
N VAL A 242 -0.49 -3.53 11.65
CA VAL A 242 -1.29 -2.72 10.71
C VAL A 242 -0.40 -2.14 9.61
N THR A 243 -0.99 -1.60 8.56
CA THR A 243 -0.32 -0.63 7.68
C THR A 243 -0.91 0.77 7.90
N LEU A 244 -0.07 1.79 7.94
CA LEU A 244 -0.51 3.15 8.24
C LEU A 244 -1.39 3.77 7.13
N PRO A 245 -1.13 3.52 5.84
CA PRO A 245 -1.99 3.98 4.74
C PRO A 245 -3.45 3.52 4.80
N ASP A 246 -3.78 2.49 5.58
CA ASP A 246 -5.19 2.12 5.81
C ASP A 246 -5.97 3.22 6.57
N PHE A 247 -5.29 4.11 7.31
CA PHE A 247 -5.93 5.06 8.23
C PHE A 247 -5.49 6.50 8.04
N PHE A 248 -4.25 6.74 7.60
CA PHE A 248 -3.68 8.07 7.40
C PHE A 248 -3.47 8.37 5.92
N ASP A 249 -3.56 9.63 5.53
CA ASP A 249 -3.41 10.12 4.15
C ASP A 249 -4.37 9.46 3.15
N VAL A 250 -5.45 8.85 3.62
CA VAL A 250 -6.45 8.21 2.75
C VAL A 250 -7.03 9.22 1.76
N ASN A 251 -7.23 8.80 0.51
CA ASN A 251 -7.79 9.64 -0.54
C ASN A 251 -8.65 8.79 -1.48
N GLY A 252 -9.92 9.10 -1.59
CA GLY A 252 -10.87 8.28 -2.35
C GLY A 252 -10.51 8.08 -3.82
N PRO A 253 -10.06 9.10 -4.58
CA PRO A 253 -9.60 8.94 -5.96
C PRO A 253 -8.20 8.34 -6.12
N GLY A 254 -7.34 8.36 -5.09
CA GLY A 254 -5.92 8.11 -5.26
C GLY A 254 -5.30 7.01 -4.39
N SER A 255 -6.00 6.47 -3.36
CA SER A 255 -5.40 5.51 -2.41
C SER A 255 -5.91 4.09 -2.59
N ASP A 256 -5.90 3.58 -3.82
CA ASP A 256 -6.26 2.19 -4.13
C ASP A 256 -5.43 1.67 -5.30
N SER A 257 -4.25 1.14 -5.00
CA SER A 257 -3.31 0.59 -5.99
C SER A 257 -3.86 -0.60 -6.77
N HIS A 258 -4.92 -1.24 -6.29
CA HIS A 258 -5.52 -2.40 -6.94
C HIS A 258 -6.60 -2.03 -7.96
N LEU A 259 -7.25 -0.87 -7.82
CA LEU A 259 -8.33 -0.44 -8.72
C LEU A 259 -8.11 0.96 -9.34
N GLN A 260 -7.08 1.70 -8.88
CA GLN A 260 -6.77 3.07 -9.31
C GLN A 260 -5.30 3.20 -9.73
N PHE A 261 -4.60 4.27 -9.30
CA PHE A 261 -3.21 4.53 -9.59
C PHE A 261 -2.28 3.50 -8.93
N MET A 262 -1.19 3.14 -9.60
CA MET A 262 -0.22 2.17 -9.12
C MET A 262 1.07 2.80 -8.61
N ASN A 263 1.36 4.04 -9.01
CA ASN A 263 2.59 4.72 -8.62
C ASN A 263 2.60 5.07 -7.13
N TRP A 264 3.69 4.75 -6.44
CA TRP A 264 3.83 4.92 -5.00
C TRP A 264 3.54 6.34 -4.52
N THR A 265 4.03 7.37 -5.23
CA THR A 265 3.87 8.77 -4.82
C THR A 265 2.58 9.42 -5.31
N ILE A 266 1.75 8.66 -6.07
CA ILE A 266 0.38 9.04 -6.40
C ILE A 266 -0.61 8.36 -5.45
N ASP A 267 -0.41 7.10 -5.12
CA ASP A 267 -1.25 6.34 -4.19
C ASP A 267 -1.20 6.93 -2.78
N ASN A 268 -0.02 7.28 -2.29
CA ASN A 268 0.19 7.90 -0.99
C ASN A 268 1.09 9.15 -1.10
N ASN A 269 1.13 9.96 -0.02
CA ASN A 269 2.01 11.11 0.07
C ASN A 269 3.48 10.68 0.02
N GLY A 270 4.20 10.97 -1.08
CA GLY A 270 5.58 10.54 -1.26
C GLY A 270 6.54 11.04 -0.18
N ALA A 271 6.31 12.20 0.42
CA ALA A 271 7.19 12.74 1.46
C ALA A 271 6.85 12.23 2.88
N TRP A 272 5.87 11.35 3.02
CA TRP A 272 5.49 10.74 4.28
C TRP A 272 6.26 9.43 4.49
N ASP A 273 7.36 9.50 5.19
CA ASP A 273 8.20 8.35 5.55
C ASP A 273 7.60 7.61 6.76
N TYR A 274 6.49 6.92 6.54
CA TYR A 274 5.74 6.25 7.61
C TYR A 274 6.46 5.02 8.16
N ALA A 275 6.24 4.72 9.44
CA ALA A 275 6.82 3.56 10.12
C ALA A 275 6.30 2.26 9.50
N ALA A 276 7.19 1.48 8.87
CA ALA A 276 6.87 0.18 8.28
C ALA A 276 8.11 -0.69 8.10
N ASP A 277 7.91 -2.02 8.11
CA ASP A 277 8.88 -2.97 7.58
C ASP A 277 8.91 -2.93 6.04
N THR A 278 9.82 -3.68 5.41
CA THR A 278 9.95 -3.73 3.94
C THR A 278 8.70 -4.23 3.21
N ARG A 279 7.69 -4.75 3.92
CA ARG A 279 6.40 -5.19 3.37
C ARG A 279 5.28 -4.16 3.58
N GLY A 280 5.58 -3.01 4.21
CA GLY A 280 4.63 -1.94 4.45
C GLY A 280 3.85 -2.07 5.76
N TYR A 281 4.20 -3.00 6.66
CA TYR A 281 3.50 -3.25 7.93
C TYR A 281 4.33 -2.86 9.13
N THR A 282 3.64 -2.47 10.21
CA THR A 282 4.26 -2.17 11.51
C THR A 282 3.38 -2.65 12.66
N VAL A 283 3.90 -2.58 13.87
CA VAL A 283 3.16 -2.90 15.10
C VAL A 283 3.04 -1.66 15.96
N GLY A 284 1.84 -1.38 16.44
CA GLY A 284 1.60 -0.22 17.27
C GLY A 284 0.14 -0.05 17.65
N GLY A 285 -0.23 1.18 17.92
CA GLY A 285 -1.60 1.50 18.24
C GLY A 285 -1.93 2.95 17.92
N MET A 286 -3.20 3.18 17.64
CA MET A 286 -3.75 4.50 17.39
C MET A 286 -5.08 4.71 18.11
N ALA A 287 -5.40 5.96 18.34
CA ALA A 287 -6.70 6.42 18.79
C ALA A 287 -7.24 7.47 17.81
N GLU A 288 -8.54 7.42 17.55
CA GLU A 288 -9.25 8.40 16.75
C GLU A 288 -10.47 8.90 17.49
N TYR A 289 -10.66 10.21 17.53
CA TYR A 289 -11.92 10.83 17.87
C TYR A 289 -12.62 11.26 16.59
N ASP A 290 -13.82 10.79 16.39
CA ASP A 290 -14.64 11.07 15.22
C ASP A 290 -15.90 11.83 15.63
N ASP A 291 -16.18 12.94 14.94
CA ASP A 291 -17.41 13.72 15.03
C ASP A 291 -18.04 13.82 13.63
N ARG A 292 -19.16 14.49 13.53
CA ARG A 292 -19.95 14.65 12.32
C ARG A 292 -19.16 15.22 11.13
N ALA A 293 -18.37 16.27 11.35
CA ALA A 293 -17.72 17.04 10.29
C ALA A 293 -16.19 16.95 10.31
N TRP A 294 -15.62 16.35 11.32
CA TRP A 294 -14.17 16.27 11.48
C TRP A 294 -13.76 15.07 12.31
N SER A 295 -12.53 14.64 12.14
CA SER A 295 -11.88 13.68 13.03
C SER A 295 -10.44 14.09 13.32
N VAL A 296 -9.90 13.56 14.42
CA VAL A 296 -8.50 13.65 14.76
C VAL A 296 -8.00 12.28 15.18
N ARG A 297 -6.89 11.86 14.60
CA ARG A 297 -6.27 10.58 14.91
C ARG A 297 -4.79 10.76 15.26
N TYR A 298 -4.31 9.90 16.15
CA TYR A 298 -2.92 9.88 16.56
C TYR A 298 -2.50 8.45 16.88
N GLY A 299 -1.30 8.06 16.43
CA GLY A 299 -0.76 6.73 16.67
C GLY A 299 0.75 6.72 16.87
N ILE A 300 1.22 5.66 17.54
CA ILE A 300 2.63 5.37 17.78
C ILE A 300 2.91 3.94 17.32
N PHE A 301 3.96 3.79 16.50
CA PHE A 301 4.27 2.55 15.80
C PHE A 301 5.76 2.24 15.87
N ALA A 302 6.10 0.95 15.85
CA ALA A 302 7.49 0.50 15.80
C ALA A 302 8.17 0.92 14.50
N MET A 303 9.46 1.25 14.56
CA MET A 303 10.31 1.47 13.39
C MET A 303 11.15 0.22 13.10
N PRO A 304 11.53 -0.06 11.84
CA PRO A 304 12.48 -1.13 11.57
C PRO A 304 13.87 -0.79 12.11
N THR A 305 14.70 -1.83 12.28
CA THR A 305 16.08 -1.68 12.82
C THR A 305 17.03 -0.97 11.86
N VAL A 306 16.77 -1.08 10.56
CA VAL A 306 17.50 -0.43 9.46
C VAL A 306 16.52 0.03 8.40
N ALA A 307 16.92 0.98 7.58
CA ALA A 307 16.09 1.46 6.47
C ALA A 307 15.61 0.32 5.58
N ASN A 308 14.30 0.27 5.32
CA ASN A 308 13.61 -0.77 4.57
C ASN A 308 13.90 -2.21 5.07
N GLY A 309 14.17 -2.37 6.38
CA GLY A 309 14.41 -3.66 7.01
C GLY A 309 13.13 -4.45 7.26
N ILE A 310 13.28 -5.79 7.45
CA ILE A 310 12.14 -6.66 7.83
C ILE A 310 11.98 -6.74 9.35
N ASP A 311 13.07 -6.57 10.09
CA ASP A 311 13.09 -6.70 11.54
C ASP A 311 12.76 -5.37 12.21
N MET A 312 11.80 -5.39 13.13
CA MET A 312 11.35 -4.21 13.89
C MET A 312 12.20 -4.00 15.15
N ASP A 313 12.50 -2.75 15.49
CA ASP A 313 13.08 -2.40 16.79
C ASP A 313 11.96 -2.32 17.85
N TRP A 314 11.95 -3.28 18.76
CA TRP A 314 10.95 -3.38 19.83
C TRP A 314 11.18 -2.43 21.01
N ALA A 315 12.27 -1.67 20.99
CA ALA A 315 12.54 -0.67 22.01
C ALA A 315 11.88 0.67 21.67
N PHE A 316 10.56 0.75 21.84
CA PHE A 316 9.75 1.94 21.57
C PHE A 316 10.26 3.24 22.20
N SER A 317 11.06 3.17 23.26
CA SER A 317 11.66 4.36 23.87
C SER A 317 12.71 5.02 22.99
N ARG A 318 13.35 4.28 22.08
CA ARG A 318 14.43 4.75 21.21
C ARG A 318 14.08 4.74 19.72
N ALA A 319 13.15 3.84 19.30
CA ALA A 319 12.75 3.68 17.91
C ALA A 319 11.22 3.60 17.80
N HIS A 320 10.61 4.66 17.30
CA HIS A 320 9.16 4.72 17.07
C HIS A 320 8.81 5.82 16.08
N GLY A 321 7.76 5.57 15.30
CA GLY A 321 7.12 6.57 14.46
C GLY A 321 5.84 7.08 15.12
N GLN A 322 5.66 8.39 15.17
CA GLN A 322 4.45 9.08 15.61
C GLN A 322 3.75 9.66 14.39
N ASN A 323 2.44 9.47 14.30
CA ASN A 323 1.62 10.03 13.23
C ASN A 323 0.39 10.67 13.84
N GLY A 324 0.08 11.87 13.38
CA GLY A 324 -1.12 12.60 13.75
C GLY A 324 -1.81 13.15 12.52
N GLU A 325 -3.13 13.05 12.43
CA GLU A 325 -3.88 13.59 11.31
C GLU A 325 -5.17 14.24 11.79
N PHE A 326 -5.46 15.42 11.25
CA PHE A 326 -6.74 16.10 11.35
C PHE A 326 -7.45 15.99 10.01
N GLU A 327 -8.70 15.56 10.03
CA GLU A 327 -9.56 15.43 8.86
C GLU A 327 -10.77 16.36 8.99
N LEU A 328 -11.07 17.11 7.94
CA LEU A 328 -12.23 17.97 7.83
C LEU A 328 -13.08 17.53 6.63
N ARG A 329 -14.32 17.13 6.90
CA ARG A 329 -15.32 16.77 5.91
C ARG A 329 -16.13 18.01 5.58
N GLN A 330 -16.11 18.39 4.31
CA GLN A 330 -16.68 19.65 3.86
C GLN A 330 -17.41 19.50 2.52
N SER A 331 -18.21 20.49 2.20
CA SER A 331 -18.86 20.63 0.91
C SER A 331 -18.54 22.01 0.37
N LEU A 332 -17.38 22.15 -0.31
CA LEU A 332 -16.98 23.41 -0.96
C LEU A 332 -17.88 23.75 -2.15
N ILE A 333 -18.38 22.73 -2.82
CA ILE A 333 -19.36 22.82 -3.90
C ILE A 333 -20.69 22.30 -3.35
N ARG A 334 -21.75 23.08 -3.50
CA ARG A 334 -23.08 22.72 -3.01
C ARG A 334 -23.44 21.28 -3.37
N ASP A 335 -23.89 20.52 -2.39
CA ASP A 335 -24.35 19.12 -2.50
C ASP A 335 -23.27 18.15 -3.03
N ARG A 336 -21.98 18.52 -2.90
CA ARG A 336 -20.82 17.70 -3.30
C ARG A 336 -19.90 17.48 -2.14
N LYS A 337 -19.49 16.23 -1.96
CA LYS A 337 -18.59 15.81 -0.88
C LYS A 337 -17.16 16.24 -1.17
N GLY A 338 -16.46 16.63 -0.12
CA GLY A 338 -15.03 16.91 -0.16
C GLY A 338 -14.43 16.67 1.21
N VAL A 339 -13.16 16.32 1.22
CA VAL A 339 -12.40 16.06 2.45
C VAL A 339 -11.04 16.74 2.34
N THR A 340 -10.58 17.29 3.46
CA THR A 340 -9.24 17.86 3.59
C THR A 340 -8.57 17.29 4.82
N ARG A 341 -7.30 16.86 4.68
CA ARG A 341 -6.51 16.26 5.76
C ARG A 341 -5.20 17.00 5.95
N LEU A 342 -4.79 17.11 7.19
CA LEU A 342 -3.48 17.62 7.61
C LEU A 342 -2.78 16.53 8.40
N LEU A 343 -1.73 15.97 7.81
CA LEU A 343 -0.90 14.92 8.38
C LEU A 343 0.36 15.52 9.00
N PHE A 344 0.79 15.01 10.14
CA PHE A 344 2.07 15.28 10.79
C PHE A 344 2.72 13.97 11.20
N PHE A 345 4.01 13.85 11.02
CA PHE A 345 4.75 12.68 11.47
C PHE A 345 6.11 13.03 12.08
N ALA A 346 6.59 12.16 12.95
CA ALA A 346 7.90 12.26 13.59
C ALA A 346 8.43 10.85 13.87
N ASN A 347 9.55 10.50 13.25
CA ASN A 347 10.20 9.20 13.37
C ASN A 347 11.49 9.33 14.16
N ARG A 348 11.63 8.52 15.19
CA ARG A 348 12.90 8.26 15.88
C ARG A 348 13.36 6.86 15.54
N ALA A 349 14.60 6.74 15.07
CA ALA A 349 15.21 5.44 14.75
C ALA A 349 16.73 5.55 14.79
N HIS A 350 17.41 4.48 14.40
CA HIS A 350 18.86 4.46 14.20
C HIS A 350 19.18 4.96 12.79
N MET A 351 19.22 6.28 12.60
CA MET A 351 19.36 6.95 11.29
C MET A 351 20.65 7.74 11.21
N GLY A 352 21.25 7.77 10.01
CA GLY A 352 22.36 8.65 9.67
C GLY A 352 21.90 9.98 9.07
N THR A 353 22.80 10.95 8.96
CA THR A 353 22.58 12.21 8.27
C THR A 353 23.35 12.26 6.97
N TYR A 354 22.70 12.74 5.91
CA TYR A 354 23.33 12.87 4.58
C TYR A 354 24.54 13.81 4.60
N ARG A 355 24.44 14.90 5.35
CA ARG A 355 25.51 15.90 5.45
C ARG A 355 26.76 15.32 6.07
N GLU A 356 26.66 14.66 7.22
CA GLU A 356 27.78 14.07 7.92
C GLU A 356 28.49 13.02 7.05
N ALA A 357 27.72 12.14 6.40
CA ALA A 357 28.26 11.14 5.49
C ALA A 357 29.05 11.77 4.32
N VAL A 358 28.60 12.91 3.79
CA VAL A 358 29.32 13.62 2.72
C VAL A 358 30.56 14.31 3.25
N GLU A 359 30.48 15.03 4.38
CA GLU A 359 31.60 15.77 4.97
C GLU A 359 32.74 14.83 5.36
N ASP A 360 32.47 13.70 6.01
CA ASP A 360 33.48 12.75 6.45
C ASP A 360 34.07 11.92 5.30
N PHE A 361 33.30 11.68 4.25
CA PHE A 361 33.85 11.15 3.01
C PHE A 361 34.80 12.13 2.33
N LEU A 362 34.41 13.41 2.18
CA LEU A 362 35.21 14.43 1.48
C LEU A 362 36.50 14.79 2.24
N ASN A 363 36.50 14.77 3.56
CA ASN A 363 37.70 15.01 4.36
C ASN A 363 38.61 13.77 4.48
N GLY A 364 38.16 12.61 3.95
CA GLY A 364 38.92 11.35 3.93
C GLY A 364 38.84 10.53 5.20
N SER A 365 38.10 10.93 6.21
CA SER A 365 37.95 10.20 7.49
C SER A 365 37.36 8.82 7.27
N ASP A 366 36.27 8.72 6.51
CA ASP A 366 35.60 7.47 6.22
C ASP A 366 36.43 6.54 5.33
N THR A 367 37.10 7.12 4.34
CA THR A 367 38.01 6.33 3.48
C THR A 367 39.19 5.78 4.30
N ALA A 368 39.78 6.58 5.17
CA ALA A 368 40.89 6.15 6.03
C ALA A 368 40.48 5.10 7.06
N THR A 369 39.29 5.23 7.63
CA THR A 369 38.82 4.37 8.74
C THR A 369 38.16 3.10 8.25
N TYR A 370 37.33 3.19 7.21
CA TYR A 370 36.46 2.10 6.75
C TYR A 370 36.75 1.62 5.33
N GLY A 371 37.64 2.31 4.59
CA GLY A 371 38.02 1.95 3.23
C GLY A 371 36.92 2.20 2.19
N VAL A 372 35.94 3.03 2.50
CA VAL A 372 34.83 3.31 1.56
C VAL A 372 35.26 4.25 0.46
N THR A 373 34.67 4.09 -0.73
CA THR A 373 34.96 4.88 -1.93
C THR A 373 33.84 5.85 -2.31
N VAL A 374 32.73 5.85 -1.54
CA VAL A 374 31.58 6.73 -1.69
C VAL A 374 31.03 7.09 -0.30
N PRO A 375 30.32 8.20 -0.16
CA PRO A 375 29.66 8.53 1.12
C PRO A 375 28.71 7.39 1.55
N THR A 376 28.77 7.01 2.81
CA THR A 376 28.01 5.87 3.34
C THR A 376 27.25 6.27 4.58
N ILE A 377 25.95 6.57 4.42
CA ILE A 377 25.11 7.14 5.48
C ILE A 377 24.96 6.22 6.70
N THR A 378 24.99 4.91 6.52
CA THR A 378 24.87 3.94 7.61
C THR A 378 26.02 3.93 8.59
N LEU A 379 27.21 4.48 8.21
CA LEU A 379 28.35 4.65 9.11
C LEU A 379 28.10 5.76 10.15
N HIS A 380 27.20 6.67 9.85
CA HIS A 380 26.83 7.82 10.67
C HIS A 380 25.48 7.64 11.37
N ALA A 381 24.94 6.43 11.36
CA ALA A 381 23.66 6.14 12.01
C ALA A 381 23.80 6.13 13.53
N HIS A 382 22.88 6.81 14.21
CA HIS A 382 22.83 6.85 15.67
C HIS A 382 21.39 6.91 16.19
N PHE A 383 21.17 6.42 17.40
CA PHE A 383 19.90 6.54 18.08
C PHE A 383 19.64 7.98 18.53
N GLY A 384 18.37 8.40 18.46
CA GLY A 384 17.94 9.75 18.80
C GLY A 384 17.80 10.67 17.60
N ALA A 385 18.24 10.24 16.42
CA ALA A 385 17.93 10.92 15.17
C ALA A 385 16.42 11.07 15.02
N LEU A 386 15.99 12.25 14.54
CA LEU A 386 14.57 12.63 14.43
C LEU A 386 14.26 13.15 13.03
N LYS A 387 13.59 12.35 12.23
CA LYS A 387 13.01 12.78 10.95
C LYS A 387 11.55 13.16 11.13
N TYR A 388 11.15 14.31 10.63
CA TYR A 388 9.78 14.81 10.78
C TYR A 388 9.29 15.50 9.52
N GLY A 389 7.97 15.55 9.37
CA GLY A 389 7.36 16.19 8.23
C GLY A 389 5.86 16.39 8.40
N PHE A 390 5.26 16.89 7.33
CA PHE A 390 3.81 17.09 7.26
C PHE A 390 3.29 16.86 5.85
N GLY A 391 1.99 16.55 5.78
CA GLY A 391 1.25 16.37 4.54
C GLY A 391 -0.04 17.18 4.54
N TYR A 392 -0.43 17.61 3.36
CA TYR A 392 -1.75 18.15 3.03
C TYR A 392 -2.35 17.26 1.96
N ASN A 393 -3.58 16.80 2.19
CA ASN A 393 -4.32 15.93 1.27
C ASN A 393 -5.73 16.49 1.14
N THR A 394 -6.23 16.61 -0.07
CA THR A 394 -7.59 17.09 -0.34
C THR A 394 -8.20 16.37 -1.51
N GLU A 395 -9.50 16.16 -1.43
CA GLU A 395 -10.31 15.62 -2.51
C GLU A 395 -11.65 16.35 -2.57
N GLN A 396 -12.21 16.47 -3.76
CA GLN A 396 -13.49 17.15 -3.99
C GLN A 396 -14.23 16.51 -5.16
N GLU A 397 -15.46 16.14 -4.92
CA GLU A 397 -16.41 15.77 -5.97
C GLU A 397 -16.86 17.05 -6.70
N LEU A 398 -16.59 17.14 -8.02
CA LEU A 398 -17.01 18.25 -8.86
C LEU A 398 -18.37 17.99 -9.53
N THR A 399 -18.58 16.74 -9.97
CA THR A 399 -19.84 16.24 -10.51
C THR A 399 -20.09 14.84 -9.96
N PRO A 400 -21.27 14.20 -10.18
CA PRO A 400 -21.48 12.81 -9.77
C PRO A 400 -20.46 11.81 -10.34
N ASN A 401 -19.77 12.20 -11.42
CA ASN A 401 -18.85 11.31 -12.11
C ASN A 401 -17.39 11.80 -12.13
N LEU A 402 -17.11 13.01 -11.65
CA LEU A 402 -15.77 13.60 -11.67
C LEU A 402 -15.35 13.99 -10.26
N ARG A 403 -14.27 13.39 -9.79
CA ARG A 403 -13.58 13.78 -8.55
C ARG A 403 -12.19 14.32 -8.89
N VAL A 404 -11.74 15.28 -8.12
CA VAL A 404 -10.37 15.82 -8.20
C VAL A 404 -9.70 15.69 -6.86
N PHE A 405 -8.41 15.54 -6.86
CA PHE A 405 -7.63 15.42 -5.64
C PHE A 405 -6.24 16.06 -5.76
N GLY A 406 -5.62 16.31 -4.63
CA GLY A 406 -4.28 16.84 -4.57
C GLY A 406 -3.60 16.53 -3.26
N ARG A 407 -2.27 16.38 -3.31
CA ARG A 407 -1.42 16.21 -2.14
C ARG A 407 -0.24 17.14 -2.19
N PHE A 408 0.18 17.57 -1.03
CA PHE A 408 1.46 18.22 -0.81
C PHE A 408 2.14 17.53 0.37
N GLY A 409 3.41 17.25 0.26
CA GLY A 409 4.22 16.67 1.33
C GLY A 409 5.56 17.35 1.46
N TRP A 410 6.05 17.40 2.69
CA TRP A 410 7.35 17.90 3.02
C TRP A 410 7.91 17.20 4.25
N ASN A 411 9.20 16.87 4.20
CA ASN A 411 9.96 16.48 5.38
C ASN A 411 11.30 17.24 5.45
N GLU A 412 12.00 17.11 6.56
CA GLU A 412 13.22 17.86 6.82
C GLU A 412 14.39 17.48 5.90
N GLY A 413 14.45 16.24 5.36
CA GLY A 413 15.40 15.76 4.34
C GLY A 413 16.87 15.80 4.71
N GLN A 414 17.22 15.78 6.01
CA GLN A 414 18.61 15.72 6.51
C GLN A 414 18.99 14.29 6.89
N HIS A 415 18.02 13.54 7.45
CA HIS A 415 18.20 12.15 7.83
C HIS A 415 17.80 11.22 6.69
N GLU A 416 18.38 10.02 6.68
CA GLU A 416 18.05 8.98 5.69
C GLU A 416 16.56 8.69 5.64
N SER A 417 16.06 8.36 4.46
CA SER A 417 14.72 7.82 4.28
C SER A 417 14.66 6.40 4.77
N TYR A 418 13.56 6.01 5.45
CA TYR A 418 13.60 4.81 6.29
C TYR A 418 12.67 3.69 5.82
N ALA A 419 11.49 4.01 5.30
CA ALA A 419 10.50 2.98 5.03
C ALA A 419 9.87 3.02 3.63
N TYR A 420 9.33 4.16 3.19
CA TYR A 420 8.43 4.17 2.04
C TYR A 420 9.11 4.62 0.74
N THR A 421 9.56 5.86 0.68
CA THR A 421 10.17 6.47 -0.51
C THR A 421 11.38 7.30 -0.14
N GLU A 422 12.23 7.61 -1.12
CA GLU A 422 13.29 8.61 -0.97
C GLU A 422 12.84 9.95 -1.56
N VAL A 423 11.84 10.56 -0.91
CA VAL A 423 11.24 11.85 -1.30
C VAL A 423 11.18 12.78 -0.10
N ASP A 424 11.68 14.02 -0.26
CA ASP A 424 11.64 15.03 0.78
C ASP A 424 10.54 16.08 0.54
N GLN A 425 10.08 16.22 -0.71
CA GLN A 425 8.95 17.06 -1.09
C GLN A 425 8.17 16.43 -2.23
N THR A 426 6.85 16.47 -2.14
CA THR A 426 5.96 16.04 -3.21
C THR A 426 4.83 17.05 -3.44
N VAL A 427 4.44 17.21 -4.69
CA VAL A 427 3.24 17.95 -5.10
C VAL A 427 2.50 17.11 -6.11
N LEU A 428 1.24 16.85 -5.86
CA LEU A 428 0.39 15.98 -6.67
C LEU A 428 -0.93 16.69 -6.98
N ALA A 429 -1.40 16.52 -8.21
CA ALA A 429 -2.76 16.81 -8.61
C ALA A 429 -3.28 15.70 -9.53
N GLY A 430 -4.53 15.31 -9.35
CA GLY A 430 -5.15 14.26 -10.15
C GLY A 430 -6.68 14.35 -10.18
N ALA A 431 -7.25 13.49 -11.00
CA ALA A 431 -8.69 13.35 -11.15
C ALA A 431 -9.04 11.92 -11.58
N ASP A 432 -10.25 11.49 -11.23
CA ASP A 432 -10.86 10.31 -11.81
C ASP A 432 -12.26 10.59 -12.34
N TYR A 433 -12.70 9.78 -13.28
CA TYR A 433 -13.98 9.92 -13.93
C TYR A 433 -14.66 8.56 -14.12
N TYR A 434 -15.91 8.46 -13.64
CA TYR A 434 -16.72 7.24 -13.77
C TYR A 434 -17.34 7.08 -15.15
N GLY A 435 -17.43 5.84 -15.60
CA GLY A 435 -17.87 5.46 -16.93
C GLY A 435 -19.37 5.56 -17.23
N THR A 436 -20.14 6.30 -16.46
CA THR A 436 -21.59 6.46 -16.62
C THR A 436 -21.96 6.97 -18.01
N ARG A 437 -21.13 7.85 -18.60
CA ARG A 437 -21.39 8.40 -19.97
C ARG A 437 -21.31 7.36 -21.08
N TRP A 438 -20.53 6.29 -20.88
CA TRP A 438 -20.42 5.19 -21.85
C TRP A 438 -21.08 3.90 -21.32
N HIS A 439 -22.09 4.06 -20.45
CA HIS A 439 -22.93 2.99 -19.91
C HIS A 439 -22.18 1.92 -19.10
N ARG A 440 -21.07 2.29 -18.46
CA ARG A 440 -20.24 1.44 -17.61
C ARG A 440 -19.93 2.13 -16.28
N PRO A 441 -20.93 2.27 -15.39
CA PRO A 441 -20.84 3.14 -14.19
C PRO A 441 -19.77 2.69 -13.18
N VAL A 442 -19.31 1.45 -13.23
CA VAL A 442 -18.26 0.91 -12.35
C VAL A 442 -16.86 1.10 -12.94
N ASP A 443 -16.75 1.28 -14.27
CA ASP A 443 -15.47 1.56 -14.90
C ASP A 443 -14.97 2.96 -14.51
N LYS A 444 -13.65 3.11 -14.42
CA LYS A 444 -13.01 4.40 -14.11
C LYS A 444 -11.84 4.69 -15.05
N ILE A 445 -11.65 5.97 -15.34
CA ILE A 445 -10.43 6.50 -15.92
C ILE A 445 -9.81 7.48 -14.95
N GLY A 446 -8.50 7.41 -14.73
CA GLY A 446 -7.77 8.34 -13.89
C GLY A 446 -6.61 8.99 -14.63
N LEU A 447 -6.28 10.21 -14.23
CA LEU A 447 -5.09 10.95 -14.65
C LEU A 447 -4.53 11.70 -13.46
N ALA A 448 -3.24 11.55 -13.21
CA ALA A 448 -2.54 12.28 -12.16
C ALA A 448 -1.15 12.72 -12.61
N VAL A 449 -0.67 13.79 -12.01
CA VAL A 449 0.68 14.31 -12.16
C VAL A 449 1.27 14.53 -10.79
N VAL A 450 2.44 13.96 -10.53
CA VAL A 450 3.20 14.16 -9.30
C VAL A 450 4.60 14.65 -9.62
N SER A 451 5.13 15.56 -8.79
CA SER A 451 6.48 16.08 -8.89
C SER A 451 7.18 15.93 -7.54
N ASN A 452 8.18 15.05 -7.51
CA ASN A 452 8.98 14.72 -6.34
C ASN A 452 10.30 15.49 -6.31
N ALA A 453 10.82 15.75 -5.12
CA ALA A 453 12.10 16.42 -4.93
C ALA A 453 12.79 15.94 -3.65
N ILE A 454 14.11 16.10 -3.63
CA ILE A 454 14.96 15.85 -2.46
C ILE A 454 15.70 17.12 -2.04
N LYS A 455 16.07 17.21 -0.76
CA LYS A 455 16.81 18.33 -0.17
C LYS A 455 18.26 18.36 -0.61
N ARG A 456 18.91 19.50 -0.38
CA ARG A 456 20.30 19.73 -0.83
C ARG A 456 21.30 18.73 -0.27
N ASP A 457 21.19 18.34 0.98
CA ASP A 457 22.10 17.37 1.61
C ASP A 457 21.93 15.98 0.97
N HIS A 458 20.70 15.57 0.70
CA HIS A 458 20.38 14.33 -0.01
C HIS A 458 20.87 14.38 -1.48
N GLN A 459 20.71 15.54 -2.18
CA GLN A 459 21.26 15.75 -3.53
C GLN A 459 22.78 15.58 -3.54
N ASN A 460 23.49 16.19 -2.59
CA ASN A 460 24.94 16.08 -2.48
C ASN A 460 25.37 14.64 -2.21
N TYR A 461 24.66 13.94 -1.34
CA TYR A 461 24.93 12.53 -1.03
C TYR A 461 24.88 11.66 -2.29
N LEU A 462 23.81 11.75 -3.08
CA LEU A 462 23.67 11.02 -4.34
C LEU A 462 24.67 11.51 -5.42
N HIS A 463 25.00 12.80 -5.44
CA HIS A 463 25.97 13.38 -6.37
C HIS A 463 27.37 12.78 -6.19
N TYR A 464 27.80 12.55 -4.95
CA TYR A 464 29.09 11.92 -4.65
C TYR A 464 29.05 10.38 -4.68
N GLY A 465 27.98 9.79 -5.20
CA GLY A 465 27.83 8.34 -5.40
C GLY A 465 27.26 7.57 -4.22
N GLY A 466 26.74 8.27 -3.19
CA GLY A 466 26.06 7.64 -2.08
C GLY A 466 24.86 6.80 -2.53
N LEU A 467 24.56 5.73 -1.77
CA LEU A 467 23.47 4.81 -2.04
C LEU A 467 22.40 4.94 -0.96
N GLY A 468 21.17 5.26 -1.36
CA GLY A 468 19.99 5.12 -0.54
C GLY A 468 19.39 3.71 -0.64
N PHE A 469 18.27 3.46 0.01
CA PHE A 469 17.63 2.15 -0.11
C PHE A 469 16.89 1.94 -1.45
N LEU A 470 16.57 3.03 -2.19
CA LEU A 470 16.00 2.99 -3.55
C LEU A 470 16.92 3.60 -4.61
N LEU A 471 17.66 4.66 -4.28
CA LEU A 471 18.34 5.54 -5.23
C LEU A 471 19.87 5.40 -5.18
N GLY A 472 20.51 5.73 -6.29
CA GLY A 472 21.97 5.79 -6.39
C GLY A 472 22.49 5.44 -7.77
N ASP A 473 22.57 6.44 -8.65
CA ASP A 473 23.10 6.32 -10.03
C ASP A 473 24.62 6.39 -10.10
N GLY A 474 25.32 6.60 -8.98
CA GLY A 474 26.77 6.82 -8.91
C GLY A 474 27.17 8.28 -9.13
N ASN A 475 26.32 9.10 -9.71
CA ASN A 475 26.41 10.55 -9.85
C ASN A 475 25.00 11.14 -10.02
N LEU A 476 24.83 12.43 -9.73
CA LEU A 476 23.53 13.11 -9.84
C LEU A 476 23.68 14.49 -10.48
N ASN A 477 23.01 14.68 -11.62
CA ASN A 477 22.67 15.98 -12.18
C ASN A 477 21.20 16.28 -11.83
N TYR A 478 20.98 16.94 -10.70
CA TYR A 478 19.68 17.05 -10.07
C TYR A 478 18.60 17.71 -10.94
N GLY A 479 17.45 17.04 -11.04
CA GLY A 479 16.17 17.55 -11.51
C GLY A 479 15.05 16.93 -10.70
N ARG A 480 13.88 17.57 -10.64
CA ARG A 480 12.72 16.91 -9.99
C ARG A 480 12.30 15.71 -10.81
N GLU A 481 11.99 14.59 -10.17
CA GLU A 481 11.32 13.48 -10.82
C GLU A 481 9.83 13.82 -10.97
N THR A 482 9.35 13.84 -12.21
CA THR A 482 7.95 14.14 -12.51
C THR A 482 7.31 12.96 -13.19
N ILE A 483 6.19 12.51 -12.67
CA ILE A 483 5.47 11.35 -13.16
C ILE A 483 4.07 11.78 -13.59
N VAL A 484 3.67 11.34 -14.77
CA VAL A 484 2.29 11.43 -15.27
C VAL A 484 1.79 10.01 -15.39
N GLU A 485 0.72 9.67 -14.69
CA GLU A 485 0.08 8.37 -14.74
C GLU A 485 -1.37 8.49 -15.22
N SER A 486 -1.78 7.57 -16.07
CA SER A 486 -3.16 7.43 -16.51
C SER A 486 -3.56 5.98 -16.60
N TYR A 487 -4.72 5.66 -16.07
CA TYR A 487 -5.28 4.31 -16.11
C TYR A 487 -6.71 4.31 -16.67
N TYR A 488 -7.12 3.16 -17.23
CA TYR A 488 -8.51 2.76 -17.45
C TYR A 488 -8.75 1.46 -16.72
N ASN A 489 -9.63 1.47 -15.70
CA ASN A 489 -10.04 0.29 -14.95
C ASN A 489 -11.38 -0.21 -15.46
N TRP A 490 -11.39 -1.40 -16.04
CA TRP A 490 -12.55 -2.06 -16.63
C TRP A 490 -13.12 -3.11 -15.68
N HIS A 491 -14.34 -2.90 -15.19
CA HIS A 491 -15.11 -3.91 -14.47
C HIS A 491 -15.66 -4.94 -15.45
N ALA A 492 -15.05 -6.12 -15.55
CA ALA A 492 -15.42 -7.15 -16.50
C ALA A 492 -16.62 -7.97 -16.04
N TRP A 493 -16.61 -8.43 -14.81
CA TRP A 493 -17.68 -9.23 -14.24
C TRP A 493 -17.52 -9.35 -12.72
N ARG A 494 -18.60 -9.11 -11.93
CA ARG A 494 -18.61 -9.21 -10.47
C ARG A 494 -17.32 -8.63 -9.86
N GLY A 495 -16.59 -9.40 -9.06
CA GLY A 495 -15.31 -8.98 -8.47
C GLY A 495 -14.10 -9.02 -9.43
N MET A 496 -14.28 -9.11 -10.76
CA MET A 496 -13.17 -9.16 -11.72
C MET A 496 -12.96 -7.82 -12.44
N PHE A 497 -11.76 -7.29 -12.28
CA PHE A 497 -11.34 -6.02 -12.88
C PHE A 497 -10.08 -6.21 -13.71
N TYR A 498 -9.98 -5.49 -14.81
CA TYR A 498 -8.76 -5.38 -15.61
C TYR A 498 -8.43 -3.91 -15.84
N ALA A 499 -7.16 -3.56 -15.77
CA ALA A 499 -6.74 -2.20 -16.06
C ALA A 499 -5.60 -2.15 -17.07
N LEU A 500 -5.64 -1.11 -17.89
CA LEU A 500 -4.50 -0.64 -18.66
C LEU A 500 -3.98 0.61 -17.97
N ASP A 501 -2.67 0.70 -17.81
CA ASP A 501 -2.01 1.82 -17.16
C ASP A 501 -0.77 2.24 -17.94
N VAL A 502 -0.51 3.54 -17.97
CA VAL A 502 0.66 4.13 -18.60
C VAL A 502 1.25 5.20 -17.69
N GLN A 503 2.55 5.11 -17.46
CA GLN A 503 3.32 6.10 -16.71
C GLN A 503 4.42 6.69 -17.59
N HIS A 504 4.54 8.02 -17.55
CA HIS A 504 5.66 8.77 -18.12
C HIS A 504 6.47 9.39 -17.00
N ILE A 505 7.76 9.14 -16.98
CA ILE A 505 8.66 9.50 -15.88
C ILE A 505 9.79 10.37 -16.42
N ASP A 506 9.80 11.64 -16.07
CA ASP A 506 10.90 12.56 -16.35
C ASP A 506 11.93 12.55 -15.23
N ASN A 507 13.21 12.61 -15.58
CA ASN A 507 14.36 12.58 -14.68
C ASN A 507 14.30 11.40 -13.68
N PRO A 508 14.27 10.14 -14.15
CA PRO A 508 14.23 8.97 -13.29
C PRO A 508 15.33 9.01 -12.22
N GLY A 509 14.98 8.84 -10.95
CA GLY A 509 15.92 8.95 -9.83
C GLY A 509 16.46 10.35 -9.62
N TYR A 510 15.70 11.39 -9.96
CA TYR A 510 16.07 12.81 -9.91
C TYR A 510 17.19 13.24 -10.85
N ASN A 511 17.51 12.43 -11.87
CA ASN A 511 18.73 12.64 -12.67
C ASN A 511 18.41 13.12 -14.10
N ARG A 512 18.81 14.38 -14.43
CA ARG A 512 18.63 14.98 -15.76
C ARG A 512 19.47 14.33 -16.87
N ASP A 513 20.53 13.59 -16.50
CA ASP A 513 21.36 12.86 -17.47
C ASP A 513 20.69 11.57 -17.92
N ARG A 514 19.51 11.28 -17.36
CA ARG A 514 18.68 10.14 -17.68
C ARG A 514 17.37 10.64 -18.29
N GLY A 515 17.10 10.20 -19.53
CA GLY A 515 15.95 10.65 -20.29
C GLY A 515 14.63 10.06 -19.77
N ALA A 516 13.54 10.60 -20.31
CA ALA A 516 12.21 10.16 -19.92
C ALA A 516 11.99 8.67 -20.20
N ALA A 517 11.35 8.00 -19.26
CA ALA A 517 10.98 6.60 -19.37
C ALA A 517 9.46 6.45 -19.50
N TRP A 518 9.03 5.50 -20.36
CA TRP A 518 7.63 5.11 -20.50
C TRP A 518 7.43 3.71 -19.95
N VAL A 519 6.48 3.55 -19.04
CA VAL A 519 6.08 2.26 -18.48
C VAL A 519 4.62 2.00 -18.86
N GLY A 520 4.38 0.83 -19.47
CA GLY A 520 3.04 0.33 -19.74
C GLY A 520 2.72 -0.84 -18.83
N SER A 521 1.48 -0.92 -18.34
CA SER A 521 1.07 -1.97 -17.41
C SER A 521 -0.29 -2.55 -17.79
N VAL A 522 -0.45 -3.84 -17.48
CA VAL A 522 -1.73 -4.54 -17.46
C VAL A 522 -1.94 -5.13 -16.09
N ARG A 523 -3.06 -4.80 -15.46
CA ARG A 523 -3.44 -5.33 -14.15
C ARG A 523 -4.68 -6.18 -14.27
N ALA A 524 -4.69 -7.34 -13.61
CA ALA A 524 -5.87 -8.16 -13.35
C ALA A 524 -6.09 -8.23 -11.83
N HIS A 525 -7.27 -7.84 -11.40
CA HIS A 525 -7.67 -7.82 -9.99
C HIS A 525 -8.95 -8.62 -9.79
N ILE A 526 -9.00 -9.39 -8.71
CA ILE A 526 -10.13 -10.24 -8.35
C ILE A 526 -10.44 -10.06 -6.86
N ASP A 527 -11.70 -9.73 -6.55
CA ASP A 527 -12.28 -9.71 -5.20
C ASP A 527 -13.26 -10.87 -5.02
N PHE A 528 -13.10 -11.67 -3.97
CA PHE A 528 -13.96 -12.83 -3.69
C PHE A 528 -14.29 -12.99 -2.21
#